data_b5bff476c2f58debe61244bb03347d26
#
_entry.id   b5bff476c2f58debe61244bb03347d26
#
_cell.length_a   1.000
_cell.length_b   1.000
_cell.length_c   1.000
_cell.angle_alpha   90.00
_cell.angle_beta   90.00
_cell.angle_gamma   90.00
#
_symmetry.space_group_name_H-M   'P 1'
#
loop_
_entity.id
_entity.type
_entity.pdbx_description
1 polymer ?
#
loop_
_entity_poly.entity_id
_entity_poly.type
_entity_poly.pdbx_seq_one_letter_code
_entity_poly.pdbx_strand_id
1 'polypeptide(L)'
;GNLKGNSKVIYDGGEPLLTCFSDDFSASTLSNNWVVARSSGDFTPAIVNGRLGMTEASTRQSTSATYQRLFPAANNLVTIEFDQYAHGGNGADGMAVVLSDARVTPQPGAFGGPLGYGFKPGVNGFAGGWLGVGIDEYGNFSGEGGATNKGRRKQSVVVRGSGSGTSGYNYLKGTCKDGADNANGNCLSPTVDSGSDSNRPHRYRLTIDSRTK
;
A
#
# COMPACT_ATOMS: atom_id res chain seq x y z
N GLY A 1 0.38 -20.59 2.24
CA GLY A 1 1.52 -20.25 1.39
C GLY A 1 2.84 -20.41 2.12
N ASN A 2 3.87 -20.66 1.38
CA ASN A 2 5.24 -20.80 1.90
C ASN A 2 6.10 -19.62 1.48
N LEU A 3 7.13 -19.36 2.26
CA LEU A 3 8.16 -18.39 1.86
C LEU A 3 8.96 -18.93 0.67
N LYS A 4 9.26 -18.05 -0.28
CA LYS A 4 10.04 -18.38 -1.47
C LYS A 4 11.23 -17.43 -1.61
N GLY A 5 12.07 -17.75 -2.58
CA GLY A 5 13.28 -16.99 -2.90
C GLY A 5 14.42 -17.32 -1.93
N ASN A 6 15.24 -16.32 -1.65
CA ASN A 6 16.42 -16.49 -0.80
C ASN A 6 16.11 -16.45 0.70
N SER A 7 14.86 -16.56 1.08
CA SER A 7 14.48 -16.60 2.49
C SER A 7 14.90 -17.91 3.12
N LYS A 8 15.38 -17.83 4.34
CA LYS A 8 15.74 -18.97 5.16
C LYS A 8 14.89 -18.97 6.43
N VAL A 9 14.22 -20.06 6.71
CA VAL A 9 13.55 -20.30 7.97
C VAL A 9 14.47 -21.20 8.80
N ILE A 10 14.82 -20.74 9.98
CA ILE A 10 15.68 -21.46 10.91
C ILE A 10 14.86 -21.74 12.16
N TYR A 11 15.03 -22.91 12.73
CA TYR A 11 14.43 -23.30 13.99
C TYR A 11 15.49 -23.41 15.09
N ASP A 12 15.15 -22.90 16.24
CA ASP A 12 15.98 -23.04 17.45
C ASP A 12 15.09 -23.63 18.54
N GLY A 13 15.35 -24.87 18.90
CA GLY A 13 14.58 -25.57 19.92
C GLY A 13 13.08 -25.71 19.63
N GLY A 14 12.67 -25.62 18.36
CA GLY A 14 11.28 -25.68 17.95
C GLY A 14 10.62 -24.33 17.73
N GLU A 15 11.29 -23.25 18.09
CA GLU A 15 10.80 -21.89 17.80
C GLU A 15 11.27 -21.43 16.41
N PRO A 16 10.37 -20.96 15.55
CA PRO A 16 10.77 -20.45 14.25
C PRO A 16 11.51 -19.12 14.39
N LEU A 17 12.68 -19.01 13.77
CA LEU A 17 13.39 -17.75 13.66
C LEU A 17 12.77 -16.88 12.57
N LEU A 18 12.98 -15.55 12.67
CA LEU A 18 12.48 -14.59 11.70
C LEU A 18 13.05 -14.87 10.31
N THR A 19 12.20 -14.81 9.31
CA THR A 19 12.60 -14.74 7.90
C THR A 19 12.43 -13.31 7.42
N CYS A 20 13.52 -12.70 7.01
CA CYS A 20 13.53 -11.31 6.58
C CYS A 20 14.04 -11.18 5.13
N PHE A 21 13.57 -10.15 4.47
CA PHE A 21 14.14 -9.70 3.21
C PHE A 21 14.07 -8.17 3.16
N SER A 22 14.91 -7.59 2.33
CA SER A 22 14.93 -6.15 2.13
C SER A 22 15.38 -5.83 0.71
N ASP A 23 15.03 -4.63 0.26
CA ASP A 23 15.56 -4.03 -0.94
C ASP A 23 15.85 -2.55 -0.63
N ASP A 24 17.08 -2.13 -0.84
CA ASP A 24 17.49 -0.74 -0.62
C ASP A 24 17.39 0.10 -1.89
N PHE A 25 16.96 -0.50 -3.00
CA PHE A 25 16.81 0.14 -4.31
C PHE A 25 18.09 0.82 -4.82
N SER A 26 19.25 0.34 -4.41
CA SER A 26 20.54 0.90 -4.83
C SER A 26 21.00 0.42 -6.22
N ALA A 27 20.38 -0.63 -6.74
CA ALA A 27 20.65 -1.12 -8.09
C ALA A 27 20.17 -0.12 -9.15
N SER A 28 20.72 -0.20 -10.34
CA SER A 28 20.32 0.67 -11.47
C SER A 28 18.95 0.31 -12.05
N THR A 29 18.53 -0.93 -11.88
CA THR A 29 17.23 -1.44 -12.33
C THR A 29 16.55 -2.21 -11.22
N LEU A 30 15.22 -2.20 -11.22
CA LEU A 30 14.42 -2.95 -10.25
C LEU A 30 14.65 -4.45 -10.45
N SER A 31 14.89 -5.18 -9.36
CA SER A 31 15.14 -6.61 -9.42
C SER A 31 13.91 -7.38 -9.90
N ASN A 32 14.12 -8.58 -10.46
CA ASN A 32 13.05 -9.47 -10.91
C ASN A 32 12.19 -10.04 -9.75
N ASN A 33 12.55 -9.76 -8.51
CA ASN A 33 11.69 -10.07 -7.37
C ASN A 33 10.45 -9.19 -7.31
N TRP A 34 10.44 -8.08 -8.03
CA TRP A 34 9.31 -7.17 -8.12
C TRP A 34 8.53 -7.40 -9.41
N VAL A 35 7.22 -7.52 -9.30
CA VAL A 35 6.29 -7.48 -10.44
C VAL A 35 5.65 -6.10 -10.45
N VAL A 36 5.85 -5.38 -11.54
CA VAL A 36 5.28 -4.05 -11.73
C VAL A 36 4.09 -4.09 -12.68
N ALA A 37 3.10 -3.27 -12.42
CA ALA A 37 1.92 -3.14 -13.26
C ALA A 37 1.36 -1.72 -13.18
N ARG A 38 0.49 -1.40 -14.13
CA ARG A 38 -0.27 -0.16 -14.13
C ARG A 38 -1.69 -0.41 -14.63
N SER A 39 -2.65 0.32 -14.11
CA SER A 39 -4.04 0.31 -14.58
C SER A 39 -4.45 1.65 -15.17
N SER A 40 -3.70 2.70 -14.93
CA SER A 40 -3.96 4.04 -15.46
C SER A 40 -2.66 4.84 -15.54
N GLY A 41 -2.55 5.68 -16.53
CA GLY A 41 -1.36 6.49 -16.82
C GLY A 41 -0.29 5.71 -17.58
N ASP A 42 0.82 6.38 -17.86
CA ASP A 42 1.91 5.84 -18.69
C ASP A 42 3.17 5.47 -17.90
N PHE A 43 3.24 5.86 -16.64
CA PHE A 43 4.37 5.55 -15.79
C PHE A 43 4.33 4.09 -15.32
N THR A 44 5.47 3.43 -15.37
CA THR A 44 5.66 2.09 -14.79
C THR A 44 6.68 2.18 -13.67
N PRO A 45 6.44 1.60 -12.47
CA PRO A 45 7.38 1.64 -11.37
C PRO A 45 8.78 1.16 -11.77
N ALA A 46 9.78 1.90 -11.34
CA ALA A 46 11.19 1.66 -11.65
C ALA A 46 12.09 2.30 -10.58
N ILE A 47 13.37 1.98 -10.61
CA ILE A 47 14.35 2.69 -9.79
C ILE A 47 14.53 4.12 -10.34
N VAL A 48 14.30 5.10 -9.49
CA VAL A 48 14.49 6.52 -9.79
C VAL A 48 15.27 7.16 -8.64
N ASN A 49 16.47 7.63 -8.94
CA ASN A 49 17.34 8.28 -7.94
C ASN A 49 17.58 7.44 -6.68
N GLY A 50 17.82 6.13 -6.86
CA GLY A 50 18.07 5.23 -5.73
C GLY A 50 16.85 4.88 -4.89
N ARG A 51 15.65 5.07 -5.43
CA ARG A 51 14.36 4.79 -4.77
C ARG A 51 13.44 4.02 -5.72
N LEU A 52 12.51 3.27 -5.17
CA LEU A 52 11.39 2.74 -5.96
C LEU A 52 10.43 3.89 -6.29
N GLY A 53 10.49 4.36 -7.53
CA GLY A 53 9.56 5.35 -8.05
C GLY A 53 8.22 4.69 -8.39
N MET A 54 7.15 5.14 -7.74
CA MET A 54 5.80 4.59 -7.95
C MET A 54 4.97 5.45 -8.90
N THR A 55 5.22 6.74 -8.94
CA THR A 55 4.53 7.70 -9.80
C THR A 55 5.48 8.78 -10.29
N GLU A 56 5.08 9.50 -11.30
CA GLU A 56 5.71 10.74 -11.76
C GLU A 56 4.77 11.93 -11.54
N ALA A 57 5.22 13.14 -11.85
CA ALA A 57 4.42 14.36 -11.71
C ALA A 57 3.38 14.50 -12.85
N SER A 58 2.40 13.61 -12.86
CA SER A 58 1.32 13.55 -13.85
C SER A 58 0.05 13.06 -13.15
N THR A 59 -1.11 13.41 -13.69
CA THR A 59 -2.40 13.04 -13.13
C THR A 59 -2.85 11.64 -13.53
N ARG A 60 -3.83 11.10 -12.80
CA ARG A 60 -4.54 9.86 -13.13
C ARG A 60 -3.62 8.65 -13.30
N GLN A 61 -2.71 8.47 -12.36
CA GLN A 61 -1.83 7.31 -12.32
C GLN A 61 -2.31 6.29 -11.31
N SER A 62 -2.25 5.02 -11.69
CA SER A 62 -2.41 3.91 -10.77
C SER A 62 -1.42 2.83 -11.15
N THR A 63 -0.48 2.58 -10.25
CA THR A 63 0.61 1.63 -10.45
C THR A 63 0.75 0.70 -9.27
N SER A 64 1.40 -0.43 -9.47
CA SER A 64 1.82 -1.31 -8.39
C SER A 64 3.20 -1.89 -8.62
N ALA A 65 3.90 -2.15 -7.52
CA ALA A 65 5.10 -2.96 -7.47
C ALA A 65 4.91 -3.99 -6.36
N THR A 66 4.92 -5.27 -6.71
CA THR A 66 4.63 -6.36 -5.79
C THR A 66 5.83 -7.26 -5.66
N TYR A 67 6.32 -7.40 -4.42
CA TYR A 67 7.47 -8.25 -4.11
C TYR A 67 7.01 -9.70 -4.07
N GLN A 68 7.74 -10.57 -4.79
CA GLN A 68 7.39 -11.97 -4.99
C GLN A 68 7.89 -12.84 -3.83
N ARG A 69 7.49 -12.49 -2.61
CA ARG A 69 7.69 -13.28 -1.41
C ARG A 69 6.36 -13.79 -0.89
N LEU A 70 6.29 -15.08 -0.66
CA LEU A 70 5.09 -15.72 -0.15
C LEU A 70 5.25 -16.00 1.34
N PHE A 71 4.18 -15.79 2.07
CA PHE A 71 4.11 -16.09 3.50
C PHE A 71 2.68 -16.54 3.85
N PRO A 72 2.51 -17.33 4.93
CA PRO A 72 1.18 -17.70 5.41
C PRO A 72 0.37 -16.46 5.82
N ALA A 73 -0.88 -16.38 5.40
CA ALA A 73 -1.80 -15.34 5.86
C ALA A 73 -2.30 -15.61 7.29
N ALA A 74 -2.51 -16.88 7.64
CA ALA A 74 -2.98 -17.29 8.95
C ALA A 74 -1.82 -17.63 9.90
N ASN A 75 -2.05 -17.43 11.20
CA ASN A 75 -1.12 -17.77 12.29
C ASN A 75 0.29 -17.23 12.05
N ASN A 76 0.39 -15.96 11.71
CA ASN A 76 1.63 -15.32 11.32
C ASN A 76 1.74 -13.90 11.90
N LEU A 77 2.96 -13.43 12.03
CA LEU A 77 3.28 -12.05 12.33
C LEU A 77 4.11 -11.49 11.19
N VAL A 78 3.57 -10.49 10.51
CA VAL A 78 4.23 -9.80 9.40
C VAL A 78 4.52 -8.37 9.82
N THR A 79 5.77 -7.94 9.67
CA THR A 79 6.18 -6.55 9.87
C THR A 79 6.75 -6.02 8.56
N ILE A 80 6.24 -4.88 8.13
CA ILE A 80 6.68 -4.18 6.92
C ILE A 80 7.18 -2.80 7.34
N GLU A 81 8.43 -2.49 7.00
CA GLU A 81 9.04 -1.20 7.28
C GLU A 81 9.61 -0.59 6.00
N PHE A 82 9.41 0.69 5.82
CA PHE A 82 9.96 1.41 4.67
C PHE A 82 10.01 2.91 4.94
N ASP A 83 10.84 3.58 4.17
CA ASP A 83 10.83 5.04 4.05
C ASP A 83 10.00 5.44 2.83
N GLN A 84 9.04 6.34 3.05
CA GLN A 84 8.19 6.88 2.00
C GLN A 84 8.59 8.34 1.73
N TYR A 85 8.70 8.67 0.45
CA TYR A 85 8.92 10.02 -0.03
C TYR A 85 7.73 10.44 -0.88
N ALA A 86 6.84 11.24 -0.31
CA ALA A 86 5.70 11.83 -1.02
C ALA A 86 5.87 13.33 -1.07
N HIS A 87 6.20 13.88 -2.23
CA HIS A 87 6.58 15.27 -2.35
C HIS A 87 6.14 15.87 -3.69
N GLY A 88 6.13 17.22 -3.73
CA GLY A 88 5.71 17.97 -4.90
C GLY A 88 4.20 17.87 -5.14
N GLY A 89 3.76 18.33 -6.30
CA GLY A 89 2.35 18.29 -6.68
C GLY A 89 1.45 19.18 -5.83
N ASN A 90 0.17 18.84 -5.85
CA ASN A 90 -0.88 19.63 -5.19
C ASN A 90 -1.56 18.90 -4.01
N GLY A 91 -0.94 17.86 -3.49
CA GLY A 91 -1.43 17.16 -2.30
C GLY A 91 -2.39 16.02 -2.55
N ALA A 92 -2.24 15.29 -3.66
CA ALA A 92 -3.07 14.13 -3.99
C ALA A 92 -2.24 13.05 -4.69
N ASP A 93 -2.67 11.79 -4.62
CA ASP A 93 -3.69 11.27 -3.72
C ASP A 93 -3.07 10.59 -2.51
N GLY A 94 -2.11 9.70 -2.71
CA GLY A 94 -1.45 8.90 -1.70
C GLY A 94 -0.94 7.57 -2.26
N MET A 95 -0.65 6.64 -1.36
CA MET A 95 -0.22 5.28 -1.71
C MET A 95 -0.85 4.25 -0.77
N ALA A 96 -0.88 3.00 -1.19
CA ALA A 96 -1.32 1.89 -0.36
C ALA A 96 -0.23 0.81 -0.25
N VAL A 97 -0.09 0.24 0.93
CA VAL A 97 0.61 -1.02 1.14
C VAL A 97 -0.40 -2.15 1.05
N VAL A 98 -0.15 -3.11 0.18
CA VAL A 98 -1.13 -4.14 -0.15
C VAL A 98 -0.58 -5.52 0.14
N LEU A 99 -1.39 -6.33 0.81
CA LEU A 99 -1.23 -7.78 0.84
C LEU A 99 -2.23 -8.40 -0.12
N SER A 100 -1.77 -9.28 -0.99
CA SER A 100 -2.62 -9.89 -2.01
C SER A 100 -2.45 -11.39 -2.12
N ASP A 101 -3.42 -12.06 -2.71
CA ASP A 101 -3.40 -13.49 -2.93
C ASP A 101 -2.29 -13.86 -3.93
N ALA A 102 -1.36 -14.68 -3.46
CA ALA A 102 -0.21 -15.13 -4.27
C ALA A 102 -0.59 -15.95 -5.51
N ARG A 103 -1.82 -16.43 -5.60
CA ARG A 103 -2.34 -17.18 -6.75
C ARG A 103 -2.84 -16.28 -7.86
N VAL A 104 -2.98 -15.00 -7.61
CA VAL A 104 -3.51 -14.00 -8.55
C VAL A 104 -2.39 -13.08 -9.00
N THR A 105 -2.27 -12.85 -10.30
CA THR A 105 -1.32 -11.89 -10.85
C THR A 105 -1.63 -10.50 -10.33
N PRO A 106 -0.66 -9.80 -9.70
CA PRO A 106 -0.92 -8.46 -9.18
C PRO A 106 -1.28 -7.48 -10.28
N GLN A 107 -2.36 -6.75 -10.08
CA GLN A 107 -2.80 -5.66 -10.95
C GLN A 107 -3.41 -4.58 -10.07
N PRO A 108 -2.96 -3.31 -10.19
CA PRO A 108 -3.48 -2.26 -9.34
C PRO A 108 -4.95 -1.96 -9.64
N GLY A 109 -5.63 -1.43 -8.64
CA GLY A 109 -6.99 -0.95 -8.74
C GLY A 109 -7.10 0.42 -9.39
N ALA A 110 -8.14 1.17 -9.04
CA ALA A 110 -8.46 2.45 -9.66
C ALA A 110 -7.51 3.57 -9.20
N PHE A 111 -7.32 4.55 -10.08
CA PHE A 111 -6.58 5.78 -9.77
C PHE A 111 -7.39 6.70 -8.83
N GLY A 112 -6.72 7.69 -8.28
CA GLY A 112 -7.34 8.70 -7.42
C GLY A 112 -7.56 8.20 -6.01
N GLY A 113 -8.72 8.48 -5.42
CA GLY A 113 -9.05 8.12 -4.05
C GLY A 113 -8.85 6.66 -3.69
N PRO A 114 -9.13 5.70 -4.54
CA PRO A 114 -8.85 4.29 -4.28
C PRO A 114 -7.38 3.91 -4.09
N LEU A 115 -6.45 4.79 -4.39
CA LEU A 115 -5.00 4.60 -4.20
C LEU A 115 -4.43 3.33 -4.87
N GLY A 116 -5.00 2.91 -5.99
CA GLY A 116 -4.60 1.67 -6.65
C GLY A 116 -5.01 0.40 -5.90
N TYR A 117 -5.71 0.49 -4.79
CA TYR A 117 -6.23 -0.66 -4.05
C TYR A 117 -7.73 -0.87 -4.26
N GLY A 118 -8.53 0.16 -4.08
CA GLY A 118 -9.97 0.07 -4.23
C GLY A 118 -10.45 0.12 -5.68
N PHE A 119 -11.76 0.10 -5.84
CA PHE A 119 -12.41 0.14 -7.15
C PHE A 119 -13.11 1.49 -7.41
N LYS A 120 -13.42 1.73 -8.66
CA LYS A 120 -14.37 2.75 -9.13
C LYS A 120 -15.44 2.09 -9.98
N PRO A 121 -16.56 2.77 -10.28
CA PRO A 121 -17.53 2.24 -11.25
C PRO A 121 -16.84 1.83 -12.55
N GLY A 122 -16.98 0.55 -12.93
CA GLY A 122 -16.38 0.00 -14.15
C GLY A 122 -14.86 -0.25 -14.07
N VAL A 123 -14.21 -0.01 -12.94
CA VAL A 123 -12.77 -0.24 -12.76
C VAL A 123 -12.55 -1.13 -11.54
N ASN A 124 -12.01 -2.32 -11.76
CA ASN A 124 -11.77 -3.28 -10.69
C ASN A 124 -10.76 -2.75 -9.66
N GLY A 125 -10.93 -3.15 -8.40
CA GLY A 125 -9.93 -2.98 -7.37
C GLY A 125 -8.72 -3.89 -7.57
N PHE A 126 -7.75 -3.82 -6.67
CA PHE A 126 -6.49 -4.58 -6.75
C PHE A 126 -6.78 -6.07 -6.89
N ALA A 127 -6.20 -6.70 -7.92
CA ALA A 127 -6.44 -8.11 -8.23
C ALA A 127 -5.95 -9.01 -7.07
N GLY A 128 -6.87 -9.79 -6.50
CA GLY A 128 -6.56 -10.64 -5.36
C GLY A 128 -6.29 -9.87 -4.06
N GLY A 129 -6.74 -8.62 -3.94
CA GLY A 129 -6.54 -7.81 -2.75
C GLY A 129 -7.11 -8.44 -1.50
N TRP A 130 -6.27 -8.58 -0.46
CA TRP A 130 -6.66 -9.12 0.84
C TRP A 130 -6.72 -8.03 1.92
N LEU A 131 -5.73 -7.15 1.94
CA LEU A 131 -5.64 -6.03 2.86
C LEU A 131 -4.94 -4.86 2.17
N GLY A 132 -5.49 -3.68 2.30
CA GLY A 132 -4.89 -2.44 1.83
C GLY A 132 -4.78 -1.42 2.96
N VAL A 133 -3.58 -0.91 3.19
CA VAL A 133 -3.31 0.16 4.14
C VAL A 133 -2.95 1.41 3.35
N GLY A 134 -3.90 2.33 3.25
CA GLY A 134 -3.73 3.58 2.52
C GLY A 134 -3.06 4.63 3.36
N ILE A 135 -1.98 5.18 2.84
CA ILE A 135 -1.34 6.40 3.35
C ILE A 135 -1.93 7.52 2.50
N ASP A 136 -2.93 8.19 3.05
CA ASP A 136 -3.89 8.99 2.30
C ASP A 136 -3.67 10.48 2.54
N GLU A 137 -3.04 11.10 1.59
CA GLU A 137 -2.73 12.54 1.65
C GLU A 137 -4.00 13.39 1.43
N TYR A 138 -4.73 13.12 0.36
CA TYR A 138 -5.90 13.90 -0.03
C TYR A 138 -7.17 13.55 0.76
N GLY A 139 -7.30 12.29 1.21
CA GLY A 139 -8.39 11.84 2.09
C GLY A 139 -9.50 11.02 1.44
N ASN A 140 -9.50 10.86 0.13
CA ASN A 140 -10.58 10.14 -0.56
C ASN A 140 -10.50 8.62 -0.43
N PHE A 141 -9.42 8.07 0.10
CA PHE A 141 -9.38 6.63 0.40
C PHE A 141 -10.40 6.23 1.49
N SER A 142 -10.80 7.17 2.34
CA SER A 142 -11.91 6.98 3.28
C SER A 142 -13.27 7.23 2.65
N GLY A 143 -13.32 7.99 1.55
CA GLY A 143 -14.56 8.46 0.94
C GLY A 143 -15.02 7.68 -0.27
N GLU A 144 -14.11 6.94 -0.91
CA GLU A 144 -14.42 6.16 -2.13
C GLU A 144 -13.50 4.95 -2.25
N GLY A 145 -13.77 4.08 -3.17
CA GLY A 145 -12.89 2.95 -3.50
C GLY A 145 -13.27 1.63 -2.88
N GLY A 146 -14.35 1.57 -2.13
CA GLY A 146 -14.87 0.34 -1.57
C GLY A 146 -16.39 0.36 -1.43
N ALA A 147 -16.96 -0.78 -1.05
CA ALA A 147 -18.39 -0.93 -0.84
C ALA A 147 -18.88 -0.14 0.39
N THR A 148 -18.03 0.07 1.39
CA THR A 148 -18.33 0.93 2.54
C THR A 148 -17.30 2.06 2.65
N ASN A 149 -17.77 3.27 2.92
CA ASN A 149 -16.99 4.49 2.95
C ASN A 149 -17.43 5.39 4.12
N LYS A 150 -16.54 6.28 4.57
CA LYS A 150 -16.75 7.15 5.73
C LYS A 150 -16.63 8.65 5.42
N GLY A 151 -16.58 9.02 4.14
CA GLY A 151 -16.33 10.39 3.74
C GLY A 151 -14.83 10.74 3.70
N ARG A 152 -14.52 11.90 3.16
CA ARG A 152 -13.15 12.38 2.98
C ARG A 152 -12.48 12.66 4.31
N ARG A 153 -11.27 12.12 4.51
CA ARG A 153 -10.45 12.27 5.73
C ARG A 153 -9.00 12.51 5.34
N LYS A 154 -8.63 13.78 5.26
CA LYS A 154 -7.29 14.21 4.83
C LYS A 154 -6.20 13.77 5.80
N GLN A 155 -5.02 13.51 5.26
CA GLN A 155 -3.83 13.20 6.05
C GLN A 155 -4.10 12.09 7.05
N SER A 156 -4.43 10.92 6.54
CA SER A 156 -4.85 9.77 7.35
C SER A 156 -4.18 8.49 6.89
N VAL A 157 -4.20 7.50 7.75
CA VAL A 157 -3.89 6.11 7.42
C VAL A 157 -5.16 5.30 7.62
N VAL A 158 -5.56 4.55 6.62
CA VAL A 158 -6.82 3.82 6.58
C VAL A 158 -6.61 2.39 6.12
N VAL A 159 -7.29 1.46 6.78
CA VAL A 159 -7.26 0.04 6.43
C VAL A 159 -8.56 -0.33 5.72
N ARG A 160 -8.43 -0.95 4.56
CA ARG A 160 -9.51 -1.58 3.82
C ARG A 160 -9.30 -3.08 3.72
N GLY A 161 -10.39 -3.82 3.78
CA GLY A 161 -10.41 -5.28 3.72
C GLY A 161 -10.30 -5.84 2.31
N SER A 162 -10.50 -7.14 2.21
CA SER A 162 -10.43 -7.88 0.95
C SER A 162 -11.54 -7.49 -0.01
N GLY A 163 -11.27 -7.67 -1.30
CA GLY A 163 -12.25 -7.42 -2.33
C GLY A 163 -11.95 -8.16 -3.64
N SER A 164 -12.90 -8.10 -4.54
CA SER A 164 -12.79 -8.66 -5.88
C SER A 164 -13.66 -7.89 -6.85
N GLY A 165 -13.08 -7.49 -7.97
CA GLY A 165 -13.80 -6.70 -8.96
C GLY A 165 -14.23 -5.33 -8.39
N THR A 166 -15.52 -5.06 -8.42
CA THR A 166 -16.15 -3.86 -7.86
C THR A 166 -16.94 -4.14 -6.59
N SER A 167 -16.47 -5.10 -5.79
CA SER A 167 -17.16 -5.64 -4.62
C SER A 167 -16.15 -5.82 -3.47
N GLY A 168 -16.57 -5.53 -2.25
CA GLY A 168 -15.69 -5.57 -1.09
C GLY A 168 -14.83 -4.32 -0.95
N TYR A 169 -13.58 -4.47 -0.57
CA TYR A 169 -12.65 -3.38 -0.24
C TYR A 169 -13.26 -2.44 0.82
N ASN A 170 -13.89 -3.03 1.81
CA ASN A 170 -14.63 -2.29 2.82
C ASN A 170 -13.70 -1.47 3.70
N TYR A 171 -14.14 -0.27 4.06
CA TYR A 171 -13.49 0.50 5.10
C TYR A 171 -13.53 -0.27 6.43
N LEU A 172 -12.38 -0.50 7.05
CA LEU A 172 -12.30 -1.21 8.32
C LEU A 172 -12.02 -0.26 9.47
N LYS A 173 -10.96 0.53 9.35
CA LYS A 173 -10.53 1.46 10.39
C LYS A 173 -9.59 2.52 9.82
N GLY A 174 -9.52 3.65 10.49
CA GLY A 174 -8.60 4.74 10.13
C GLY A 174 -8.17 5.56 11.33
N THR A 175 -7.24 6.44 11.12
CA THR A 175 -6.64 7.31 12.16
C THR A 175 -7.51 8.50 12.54
N CYS A 176 -8.53 8.85 11.75
CA CYS A 176 -9.52 9.84 12.15
C CYS A 176 -10.51 9.22 13.12
N LYS A 177 -11.04 10.05 14.02
CA LYS A 177 -12.16 9.62 14.90
C LYS A 177 -13.37 9.26 14.04
N ASP A 178 -14.05 8.19 14.39
CA ASP A 178 -15.31 7.84 13.75
C ASP A 178 -16.33 8.97 13.86
N GLY A 179 -17.04 9.24 12.77
CA GLY A 179 -17.98 10.34 12.67
C GLY A 179 -17.35 11.72 12.43
N ALA A 180 -16.04 11.84 12.45
CA ALA A 180 -15.38 13.10 12.10
C ALA A 180 -15.27 13.23 10.58
N ASP A 181 -15.87 14.27 10.04
CA ASP A 181 -15.60 14.75 8.70
C ASP A 181 -14.45 15.74 8.76
N ASN A 182 -13.26 15.30 8.36
CA ASN A 182 -12.09 16.16 8.32
C ASN A 182 -11.79 16.65 6.90
N ALA A 183 -12.83 16.93 6.12
CA ALA A 183 -12.67 17.50 4.78
C ALA A 183 -11.81 18.77 4.81
N ASN A 184 -11.87 19.54 5.89
CA ASN A 184 -11.17 20.81 6.08
C ASN A 184 -9.98 20.74 7.07
N GLY A 185 -9.74 19.60 7.69
CA GLY A 185 -8.66 19.40 8.67
C GLY A 185 -7.88 18.12 8.44
N ASN A 186 -6.69 18.06 9.01
CA ASN A 186 -5.82 16.90 8.92
C ASN A 186 -6.08 15.95 10.09
N CYS A 187 -6.16 14.65 9.81
CA CYS A 187 -6.34 13.63 10.86
C CYS A 187 -5.04 13.34 11.61
N LEU A 188 -3.91 13.54 10.95
CA LEU A 188 -2.58 13.33 11.52
C LEU A 188 -1.75 14.61 11.46
N SER A 189 -0.92 14.79 12.49
CA SER A 189 0.13 15.81 12.55
C SER A 189 1.39 15.16 13.18
N PRO A 190 2.55 15.23 12.50
CA PRO A 190 2.76 15.81 11.18
C PRO A 190 1.96 15.11 10.08
N THR A 191 1.87 15.76 8.91
CA THR A 191 1.19 15.22 7.72
C THR A 191 1.91 14.00 7.17
N VAL A 192 1.19 13.19 6.38
CA VAL A 192 1.74 11.95 5.79
C VAL A 192 2.64 12.19 4.59
N ASP A 193 2.70 13.41 4.08
CA ASP A 193 3.56 13.81 2.96
C ASP A 193 4.72 14.70 3.44
N SER A 194 5.63 14.99 2.53
CA SER A 194 6.81 15.82 2.78
C SER A 194 6.73 17.22 2.15
N GLY A 195 5.56 17.60 1.66
CA GLY A 195 5.35 18.89 1.00
C GLY A 195 6.25 19.02 -0.24
N SER A 196 7.05 20.06 -0.29
CA SER A 196 8.01 20.29 -1.38
C SER A 196 9.38 19.66 -1.16
N ASP A 197 9.64 19.05 0.01
CA ASP A 197 10.94 18.48 0.34
C ASP A 197 11.08 17.06 -0.20
N SER A 198 11.79 16.91 -1.32
CA SER A 198 12.03 15.62 -1.97
C SER A 198 12.98 14.69 -1.22
N ASN A 199 13.61 15.16 -0.15
CA ASN A 199 14.61 14.42 0.61
C ASN A 199 14.19 14.10 2.05
N ARG A 200 12.95 14.40 2.41
CA ARG A 200 12.41 14.12 3.74
C ARG A 200 11.53 12.87 3.72
N PRO A 201 12.00 11.73 4.26
CA PRO A 201 11.19 10.53 4.36
C PRO A 201 10.22 10.61 5.54
N HIS A 202 9.13 9.85 5.42
CA HIS A 202 8.36 9.35 6.55
C HIS A 202 8.65 7.86 6.71
N ARG A 203 8.99 7.44 7.94
CA ARG A 203 9.19 6.03 8.26
C ARG A 203 7.88 5.41 8.68
N TYR A 204 7.48 4.34 7.99
CA TYR A 204 6.31 3.55 8.34
C TYR A 204 6.72 2.17 8.81
N ARG A 205 6.02 1.70 9.83
CA ARG A 205 6.04 0.31 10.28
C ARG A 205 4.61 -0.19 10.36
N LEU A 206 4.31 -1.23 9.60
CA LEU A 206 3.03 -1.93 9.65
C LEU A 206 3.25 -3.30 10.27
N THR A 207 2.41 -3.65 11.22
CA THR A 207 2.40 -4.98 11.83
C THR A 207 1.04 -5.61 11.59
N ILE A 208 1.04 -6.77 10.97
CA ILE A 208 -0.15 -7.58 10.73
C ILE A 208 0.02 -8.87 11.53
N ASP A 209 -0.80 -9.01 12.55
CA ASP A 209 -0.74 -10.15 13.48
C ASP A 209 -2.00 -11.00 13.32
N SER A 210 -1.85 -12.16 12.71
CA SER A 210 -2.93 -13.15 12.53
C SER A 210 -2.76 -14.37 13.43
N ARG A 211 -1.88 -14.30 14.43
CA ARG A 211 -1.69 -15.40 15.38
C ARG A 211 -2.91 -15.51 16.28
N THR A 212 -3.30 -16.74 16.55
CA THR A 212 -4.31 -17.04 17.59
C THR A 212 -3.70 -16.75 18.96
N LYS A 213 -4.46 -16.04 19.81
CA LYS A 213 -4.09 -15.76 21.20
C LYS A 213 -4.63 -16.84 22.11
#